data_ab56e52aa2146a3b3a334f9b4831ac09
#
_entry.id   ab56e52aa2146a3b3a334f9b4831ac09
#
_cell.length_a   1.000
_cell.length_b   1.000
_cell.length_c   1.000
_cell.angle_alpha   90.00
_cell.angle_beta   90.00
_cell.angle_gamma   90.00
#
_symmetry.space_group_name_H-M   'P 1'
#
loop_
_entity.id
_entity.type
_entity.pdbx_description
1 polymer ?
#
loop_
_entity_poly.entity_id
_entity_poly.type
_entity_poly.pdbx_seq_one_letter_code
_entity_poly.pdbx_strand_id
1 'polypeptide(L)'
;MKSNRQSDSPQIAWPFDLRVFAVVAGLWGLCLALSAFVSAVDVDLVDPIETIFAGIRFNGDDARIVLMVQAVIFMAMAVGVFLHRRWGLLLALCYMAEVVMSHLAFVIAYLPMRSEWENVRAVASQGPMLVLITLYLWIRACDLIFDLQQAAARERTTSDSSHRNAVRANSRTGDIAAIAD
;
A
#
# COMPACT_ATOMS: atom_id res chain seq x y z
N MET A 1 27.81 -17.58 -29.53
CA MET A 1 27.85 -16.60 -28.42
C MET A 1 26.48 -15.99 -28.25
N LYS A 2 25.68 -16.46 -27.26
CA LYS A 2 24.40 -15.84 -26.91
C LYS A 2 24.65 -14.62 -26.03
N SER A 3 24.51 -13.43 -26.60
CA SER A 3 24.53 -12.17 -25.86
C SER A 3 23.33 -12.18 -24.88
N ASN A 4 23.63 -12.38 -23.60
CA ASN A 4 22.69 -12.26 -22.50
C ASN A 4 22.38 -10.75 -22.34
N ARG A 5 21.44 -10.22 -23.14
CA ARG A 5 20.85 -8.91 -22.86
C ARG A 5 20.00 -9.08 -21.61
N GLN A 6 20.66 -8.97 -20.48
CA GLN A 6 19.98 -8.68 -19.22
C GLN A 6 19.22 -7.38 -19.45
N SER A 7 17.90 -7.48 -19.54
CA SER A 7 17.01 -6.33 -19.62
C SER A 7 17.17 -5.57 -18.31
N ASP A 8 18.00 -4.53 -18.30
CA ASP A 8 18.02 -3.52 -17.25
C ASP A 8 16.67 -2.80 -17.28
N SER A 9 15.66 -3.44 -16.76
CA SER A 9 14.42 -2.75 -16.42
C SER A 9 14.78 -1.69 -15.39
N PRO A 10 14.44 -0.41 -15.63
CA PRO A 10 14.74 0.67 -14.71
C PRO A 10 14.16 0.31 -13.34
N GLN A 11 15.03 0.01 -12.39
CA GLN A 11 14.62 -0.21 -11.01
C GLN A 11 14.18 1.15 -10.47
N ILE A 12 12.86 1.35 -10.40
CA ILE A 12 12.28 2.52 -9.74
C ILE A 12 12.71 2.45 -8.28
N ALA A 13 13.58 3.38 -7.87
CA ALA A 13 14.03 3.48 -6.51
C ALA A 13 12.84 3.87 -5.62
N TRP A 14 12.37 2.94 -4.80
CA TRP A 14 11.31 3.22 -3.85
C TRP A 14 11.81 4.20 -2.79
N PRO A 15 11.03 5.25 -2.49
CA PRO A 15 11.39 6.25 -1.50
C PRO A 15 11.67 5.61 -0.12
N PHE A 16 12.65 6.15 0.58
CA PHE A 16 13.06 5.65 1.90
C PHE A 16 11.91 5.69 2.92
N ASP A 17 11.06 6.69 2.82
CA ASP A 17 9.89 6.88 3.67
C ASP A 17 8.87 5.72 3.59
N LEU A 18 8.68 5.11 2.42
CA LEU A 18 7.84 3.91 2.28
C LEU A 18 8.44 2.69 2.99
N ARG A 19 9.77 2.59 3.07
CA ARG A 19 10.42 1.53 3.86
C ARG A 19 10.21 1.73 5.36
N VAL A 20 10.31 2.98 5.82
CA VAL A 20 9.98 3.33 7.21
C VAL A 20 8.53 2.99 7.52
N PHE A 21 7.60 3.36 6.63
CA PHE A 21 6.19 2.98 6.76
C PHE A 21 6.03 1.47 6.87
N ALA A 22 6.70 0.67 6.02
CA ALA A 22 6.61 -0.78 6.05
C ALA A 22 7.09 -1.37 7.40
N VAL A 23 8.18 -0.85 7.94
CA VAL A 23 8.69 -1.27 9.26
C VAL A 23 7.69 -0.94 10.36
N VAL A 24 7.18 0.29 10.38
CA VAL A 24 6.20 0.73 11.38
C VAL A 24 4.91 -0.09 11.28
N ALA A 25 4.40 -0.32 10.07
CA ALA A 25 3.22 -1.16 9.85
C ALA A 25 3.45 -2.61 10.30
N GLY A 26 4.62 -3.17 10.04
CA GLY A 26 5.00 -4.52 10.48
C GLY A 26 5.06 -4.63 12.01
N LEU A 27 5.69 -3.66 12.67
CA LEU A 27 5.75 -3.59 14.14
C LEU A 27 4.35 -3.45 14.74
N TRP A 28 3.51 -2.60 14.14
CA TRP A 28 2.12 -2.45 14.58
C TRP A 28 1.32 -3.74 14.44
N GLY A 29 1.44 -4.43 13.30
CA GLY A 29 0.82 -5.74 13.09
C GLY A 29 1.27 -6.78 14.10
N LEU A 30 2.57 -6.77 14.45
CA LEU A 30 3.10 -7.64 15.51
C LEU A 30 2.50 -7.30 16.88
N CYS A 31 2.40 -6.01 17.22
CA CYS A 31 1.76 -5.57 18.46
C CYS A 31 0.30 -6.03 18.55
N LEU A 32 -0.48 -5.91 17.45
CA LEU A 32 -1.86 -6.38 17.41
C LEU A 32 -1.97 -7.90 17.61
N ALA A 33 -1.10 -8.67 16.94
CA ALA A 33 -1.05 -10.11 17.12
C ALA A 33 -0.71 -10.52 18.55
N LEU A 34 0.28 -9.87 19.16
CA LEU A 34 0.65 -10.11 20.55
C LEU A 34 -0.48 -9.74 21.51
N SER A 35 -1.14 -8.60 21.30
CA SER A 35 -2.29 -8.19 22.11
C SER A 35 -3.43 -9.21 22.05
N ALA A 36 -3.76 -9.70 20.84
CA ALA A 36 -4.77 -10.73 20.67
C ALA A 36 -4.36 -12.06 21.35
N PHE A 37 -3.09 -12.41 21.34
CA PHE A 37 -2.57 -13.63 21.96
C PHE A 37 -2.51 -13.54 23.49
N VAL A 38 -1.96 -12.45 24.04
CA VAL A 38 -1.83 -12.26 25.49
C VAL A 38 -3.18 -12.28 26.16
N SER A 39 -4.18 -11.63 25.58
CA SER A 39 -5.52 -11.63 26.13
C SER A 39 -6.25 -12.97 25.99
N ALA A 40 -5.76 -13.90 25.17
CA ALA A 40 -6.27 -15.27 25.11
C ALA A 40 -5.74 -16.14 26.27
N VAL A 41 -4.60 -15.79 26.83
CA VAL A 41 -3.92 -16.57 27.88
C VAL A 41 -4.32 -16.10 29.30
N ASP A 42 -4.66 -14.83 29.46
CA ASP A 42 -4.85 -14.20 30.79
C ASP A 42 -6.19 -13.43 30.83
N VAL A 43 -7.28 -14.18 31.08
CA VAL A 43 -8.65 -13.65 31.04
C VAL A 43 -8.93 -12.69 32.21
N ASP A 44 -8.18 -12.79 33.34
CA ASP A 44 -8.49 -12.08 34.58
C ASP A 44 -7.68 -10.79 34.80
N LEU A 45 -6.64 -10.54 34.00
CA LEU A 45 -5.69 -9.43 34.23
C LEU A 45 -5.85 -8.26 33.26
N VAL A 46 -6.61 -8.40 32.19
CA VAL A 46 -6.73 -7.38 31.15
C VAL A 46 -8.18 -6.95 30.99
N ASP A 47 -8.39 -5.64 30.95
CA ASP A 47 -9.69 -5.06 30.58
C ASP A 47 -10.22 -5.72 29.29
N PRO A 48 -11.56 -5.89 29.16
CA PRO A 48 -12.12 -6.53 27.98
C PRO A 48 -11.61 -5.87 26.72
N ILE A 49 -10.97 -6.68 25.85
CA ILE A 49 -10.44 -6.19 24.60
C ILE A 49 -11.58 -5.67 23.75
N GLU A 50 -11.41 -4.45 23.32
CA GLU A 50 -12.33 -3.77 22.44
C GLU A 50 -11.61 -3.33 21.18
N THR A 51 -12.23 -3.53 20.05
CA THR A 51 -11.73 -3.01 18.75
C THR A 51 -12.90 -2.52 17.90
N ILE A 52 -12.58 -1.59 17.02
CA ILE A 52 -13.55 -1.03 16.06
C ILE A 52 -13.14 -1.49 14.67
N PHE A 53 -14.09 -2.07 13.96
CA PHE A 53 -13.92 -2.47 12.58
C PHE A 53 -15.24 -2.25 11.82
N ALA A 54 -15.17 -1.68 10.62
CA ALA A 54 -16.33 -1.31 9.81
C ALA A 54 -17.38 -0.44 10.58
N GLY A 55 -16.91 0.41 11.52
CA GLY A 55 -17.78 1.24 12.34
C GLY A 55 -18.52 0.49 13.48
N ILE A 56 -18.24 -0.79 13.68
CA ILE A 56 -18.84 -1.63 14.70
C ILE A 56 -17.81 -1.90 15.79
N ARG A 57 -18.25 -1.85 17.05
CA ARG A 57 -17.45 -2.20 18.22
C ARG A 57 -17.55 -3.71 18.47
N PHE A 58 -16.40 -4.36 18.53
CA PHE A 58 -16.28 -5.77 18.87
C PHE A 58 -15.67 -5.92 20.26
N ASN A 59 -16.16 -6.90 21.02
CA ASN A 59 -15.73 -7.16 22.40
C ASN A 59 -15.36 -8.64 22.56
N GLY A 60 -14.46 -8.94 23.51
CA GLY A 60 -14.11 -10.30 23.88
C GLY A 60 -13.52 -11.11 22.73
N ASP A 61 -14.04 -12.31 22.48
CA ASP A 61 -13.49 -13.22 21.47
C ASP A 61 -13.64 -12.70 20.03
N ASP A 62 -14.72 -11.99 19.73
CA ASP A 62 -14.91 -11.38 18.42
C ASP A 62 -13.86 -10.28 18.18
N ALA A 63 -13.53 -9.49 19.19
CA ALA A 63 -12.47 -8.48 19.10
C ALA A 63 -11.11 -9.14 18.85
N ARG A 64 -10.81 -10.28 19.47
CA ARG A 64 -9.56 -11.03 19.21
C ARG A 64 -9.45 -11.48 17.77
N ILE A 65 -10.53 -12.04 17.22
CA ILE A 65 -10.55 -12.45 15.80
C ILE A 65 -10.29 -11.26 14.89
N VAL A 66 -10.97 -10.13 15.13
CA VAL A 66 -10.79 -8.91 14.36
C VAL A 66 -9.34 -8.40 14.47
N LEU A 67 -8.74 -8.37 15.66
CA LEU A 67 -7.35 -7.97 15.87
C LEU A 67 -6.36 -8.87 15.11
N MET A 68 -6.60 -10.19 15.10
CA MET A 68 -5.78 -11.13 14.32
C MET A 68 -5.89 -10.89 12.82
N VAL A 69 -7.09 -10.63 12.32
CA VAL A 69 -7.29 -10.27 10.90
C VAL A 69 -6.57 -8.96 10.57
N GLN A 70 -6.69 -7.95 11.40
CA GLN A 70 -5.98 -6.68 11.23
C GLN A 70 -4.46 -6.88 11.26
N ALA A 71 -3.95 -7.70 12.19
CA ALA A 71 -2.52 -8.03 12.26
C ALA A 71 -2.01 -8.65 10.95
N VAL A 72 -2.74 -9.62 10.40
CA VAL A 72 -2.41 -10.25 9.11
C VAL A 72 -2.40 -9.23 7.98
N ILE A 73 -3.38 -8.32 7.93
CA ILE A 73 -3.43 -7.25 6.92
C ILE A 73 -2.21 -6.33 7.05
N PHE A 74 -1.88 -5.88 8.27
CA PHE A 74 -0.70 -5.03 8.50
C PHE A 74 0.60 -5.73 8.11
N MET A 75 0.76 -7.00 8.44
CA MET A 75 1.92 -7.80 8.04
C MET A 75 2.01 -7.96 6.52
N ALA A 76 0.88 -8.23 5.86
CA ALA A 76 0.83 -8.32 4.41
C ALA A 76 1.21 -6.98 3.73
N MET A 77 0.68 -5.85 4.23
CA MET A 77 1.05 -4.52 3.76
C MET A 77 2.54 -4.26 3.94
N ALA A 78 3.08 -4.53 5.13
CA ALA A 78 4.48 -4.33 5.45
C ALA A 78 5.38 -5.13 4.49
N VAL A 79 5.11 -6.43 4.31
CA VAL A 79 5.85 -7.29 3.38
C VAL A 79 5.71 -6.80 1.94
N GLY A 80 4.50 -6.47 1.50
CA GLY A 80 4.25 -6.00 0.14
C GLY A 80 4.99 -4.70 -0.19
N VAL A 81 4.96 -3.72 0.72
CA VAL A 81 5.66 -2.44 0.56
C VAL A 81 7.18 -2.65 0.67
N PHE A 82 7.65 -3.45 1.63
CA PHE A 82 9.07 -3.75 1.80
C PHE A 82 9.69 -4.46 0.58
N LEU A 83 8.95 -5.39 -0.03
CA LEU A 83 9.35 -6.09 -1.27
C LEU A 83 9.12 -5.24 -2.53
N HIS A 84 8.81 -3.96 -2.40
CA HIS A 84 8.55 -3.05 -3.52
C HIS A 84 7.44 -3.52 -4.48
N ARG A 85 6.41 -4.19 -3.93
CA ARG A 85 5.28 -4.70 -4.70
C ARG A 85 4.14 -3.68 -4.71
N ARG A 86 3.61 -3.38 -5.89
CA ARG A 86 2.48 -2.43 -6.07
C ARG A 86 1.26 -2.81 -5.26
N TRP A 87 0.97 -4.11 -5.17
CA TRP A 87 -0.18 -4.59 -4.40
C TRP A 87 -0.09 -4.25 -2.91
N GLY A 88 1.13 -4.21 -2.35
CA GLY A 88 1.33 -3.83 -0.95
C GLY A 88 0.93 -2.37 -0.68
N LEU A 89 1.27 -1.45 -1.58
CA LEU A 89 0.88 -0.05 -1.48
C LEU A 89 -0.63 0.14 -1.67
N LEU A 90 -1.22 -0.57 -2.65
CA LEU A 90 -2.66 -0.55 -2.87
C LEU A 90 -3.42 -1.11 -1.66
N LEU A 91 -2.96 -2.23 -1.10
CA LEU A 91 -3.54 -2.82 0.10
C LEU A 91 -3.45 -1.84 1.28
N ALA A 92 -2.30 -1.18 1.47
CA ALA A 92 -2.12 -0.17 2.51
C ALA A 92 -3.09 1.00 2.34
N LEU A 93 -3.23 1.51 1.12
CA LEU A 93 -4.15 2.62 0.83
C LEU A 93 -5.61 2.23 1.07
N CYS A 94 -6.04 1.08 0.55
CA CYS A 94 -7.42 0.60 0.73
C CYS A 94 -7.74 0.34 2.20
N TYR A 95 -6.82 -0.27 2.93
CA TYR A 95 -7.03 -0.56 4.34
C TYR A 95 -7.05 0.71 5.20
N MET A 96 -6.14 1.66 4.95
CA MET A 96 -6.15 2.93 5.69
C MET A 96 -7.40 3.76 5.38
N ALA A 97 -7.90 3.72 4.15
CA ALA A 97 -9.18 4.34 3.82
C ALA A 97 -10.35 3.68 4.56
N GLU A 98 -10.35 2.35 4.66
CA GLU A 98 -11.33 1.60 5.47
C GLU A 98 -11.26 2.02 6.93
N VAL A 99 -10.07 2.09 7.53
CA VAL A 99 -9.88 2.51 8.92
C VAL A 99 -10.44 3.92 9.16
N VAL A 100 -10.18 4.88 8.25
CA VAL A 100 -10.74 6.25 8.35
C VAL A 100 -12.25 6.21 8.29
N MET A 101 -12.83 5.49 7.33
CA MET A 101 -14.28 5.37 7.18
C MET A 101 -14.93 4.67 8.37
N SER A 102 -14.29 3.62 8.90
CA SER A 102 -14.70 2.91 10.10
C SER A 102 -14.77 3.82 11.33
N HIS A 103 -13.71 4.62 11.55
CA HIS A 103 -13.67 5.58 12.65
C HIS A 103 -14.74 6.67 12.50
N LEU A 104 -14.94 7.19 11.30
CA LEU A 104 -15.96 8.17 11.01
C LEU A 104 -17.37 7.60 11.25
N ALA A 105 -17.64 6.40 10.77
CA ALA A 105 -18.91 5.71 10.96
C ALA A 105 -19.19 5.48 12.45
N PHE A 106 -18.18 5.04 13.22
CA PHE A 106 -18.29 4.88 14.67
C PHE A 106 -18.64 6.21 15.35
N VAL A 107 -17.91 7.27 15.06
CA VAL A 107 -18.18 8.59 15.65
C VAL A 107 -19.61 9.04 15.33
N ILE A 108 -20.08 8.93 14.09
CA ILE A 108 -21.43 9.33 13.70
C ILE A 108 -22.49 8.49 14.42
N ALA A 109 -22.29 7.18 14.53
CA ALA A 109 -23.27 6.28 15.14
C ALA A 109 -23.39 6.45 16.65
N TYR A 110 -22.27 6.71 17.34
CA TYR A 110 -22.24 6.76 18.81
C TYR A 110 -22.23 8.17 19.38
N LEU A 111 -22.02 9.22 18.56
CA LEU A 111 -22.08 10.62 18.99
C LEU A 111 -23.33 11.00 19.79
N PRO A 112 -24.56 10.54 19.46
CA PRO A 112 -25.75 10.87 20.22
C PRO A 112 -25.84 10.14 21.56
N MET A 113 -25.02 9.10 21.80
CA MET A 113 -25.05 8.29 23.00
C MET A 113 -24.14 8.87 24.08
N ARG A 114 -24.72 9.52 25.09
CA ARG A 114 -23.98 10.20 26.15
C ARG A 114 -23.07 9.26 26.97
N SER A 115 -23.45 8.00 27.10
CA SER A 115 -22.66 6.96 27.77
C SER A 115 -21.36 6.61 27.04
N GLU A 116 -21.28 6.88 25.74
CA GLU A 116 -20.12 6.53 24.90
C GLU A 116 -19.17 7.73 24.61
N TRP A 117 -19.40 8.87 25.23
CA TRP A 117 -18.69 10.12 24.93
C TRP A 117 -17.16 9.99 25.06
N GLU A 118 -16.68 9.25 26.06
CA GLU A 118 -15.24 9.05 26.26
C GLU A 118 -14.65 8.23 25.11
N ASN A 119 -15.32 7.15 24.68
CA ASN A 119 -14.91 6.32 23.57
C ASN A 119 -14.94 7.10 22.24
N VAL A 120 -16.02 7.84 22.01
CA VAL A 120 -16.15 8.72 20.82
C VAL A 120 -15.03 9.74 20.78
N ARG A 121 -14.71 10.38 21.91
CA ARG A 121 -13.62 11.36 22.01
C ARG A 121 -12.26 10.71 21.75
N ALA A 122 -12.01 9.54 22.30
CA ALA A 122 -10.76 8.79 22.08
C ALA A 122 -10.58 8.44 20.61
N VAL A 123 -11.61 7.90 19.96
CA VAL A 123 -11.60 7.57 18.53
C VAL A 123 -11.46 8.82 17.66
N ALA A 124 -12.22 9.88 17.95
CA ALA A 124 -12.15 11.12 17.20
C ALA A 124 -10.77 11.79 17.28
N SER A 125 -10.06 11.65 18.40
CA SER A 125 -8.72 12.21 18.56
C SER A 125 -7.68 11.54 17.64
N GLN A 126 -7.88 10.30 17.22
CA GLN A 126 -7.02 9.58 16.30
C GLN A 126 -7.29 9.93 14.82
N GLY A 127 -8.49 10.43 14.54
CA GLY A 127 -8.96 10.73 13.18
C GLY A 127 -7.99 11.57 12.33
N PRO A 128 -7.51 12.73 12.82
CA PRO A 128 -6.60 13.59 12.06
C PRO A 128 -5.32 12.87 11.63
N MET A 129 -4.72 12.07 12.51
CA MET A 129 -3.51 11.29 12.20
C MET A 129 -3.78 10.24 11.11
N LEU A 130 -4.89 9.52 11.22
CA LEU A 130 -5.29 8.51 10.24
C LEU A 130 -5.55 9.13 8.86
N VAL A 131 -6.21 10.29 8.81
CA VAL A 131 -6.43 11.04 7.57
C VAL A 131 -5.10 11.47 6.95
N LEU A 132 -4.17 11.99 7.74
CA LEU A 132 -2.85 12.40 7.24
C LEU A 132 -2.06 11.22 6.68
N ILE A 133 -2.06 10.07 7.35
CA ILE A 133 -1.40 8.85 6.86
C ILE A 133 -2.04 8.39 5.55
N THR A 134 -3.36 8.39 5.48
CA THR A 134 -4.10 7.98 4.27
C THR A 134 -3.79 8.91 3.11
N LEU A 135 -3.80 10.23 3.33
CA LEU A 135 -3.46 11.23 2.33
C LEU A 135 -2.01 11.09 1.85
N TYR A 136 -1.08 10.85 2.79
CA TYR A 136 0.32 10.58 2.45
C TYR A 136 0.45 9.36 1.53
N LEU A 137 -0.20 8.24 1.87
CA LEU A 137 -0.17 7.03 1.04
C LEU A 137 -0.81 7.26 -0.33
N TRP A 138 -1.87 8.06 -0.39
CA TRP A 138 -2.51 8.45 -1.64
C TRP A 138 -1.56 9.21 -2.55
N ILE A 139 -0.87 10.22 -2.02
CA ILE A 139 0.11 11.01 -2.78
C ILE A 139 1.22 10.07 -3.30
N ARG A 140 1.74 9.19 -2.46
CA ARG A 140 2.78 8.23 -2.87
C ARG A 140 2.32 7.24 -3.93
N ALA A 141 1.07 6.78 -3.86
CA ALA A 141 0.49 5.94 -4.90
C ALA A 141 0.35 6.69 -6.23
N CYS A 142 -0.06 7.96 -6.20
CA CYS A 142 -0.14 8.80 -7.39
C CYS A 142 1.24 9.03 -8.03
N ASP A 143 2.27 9.36 -7.23
CA ASP A 143 3.64 9.54 -7.69
C ASP A 143 4.14 8.27 -8.40
N LEU A 144 3.95 7.11 -7.78
CA LEU A 144 4.37 5.83 -8.35
C LEU A 144 3.66 5.53 -9.68
N ILE A 145 2.35 5.79 -9.76
CA ILE A 145 1.58 5.60 -11.01
C ILE A 145 2.11 6.53 -12.11
N PHE A 146 2.39 7.78 -11.77
CA PHE A 146 2.91 8.77 -12.71
C PHE A 146 4.29 8.36 -13.26
N ASP A 147 5.21 7.95 -12.39
CA ASP A 147 6.54 7.47 -12.78
C ASP A 147 6.47 6.27 -13.74
N LEU A 148 5.53 5.36 -13.48
CA LEU A 148 5.30 4.19 -14.32
C LEU A 148 4.77 4.56 -15.70
N GLN A 149 3.86 5.53 -15.78
CA GLN A 149 3.34 6.02 -17.06
C GLN A 149 4.45 6.69 -17.87
N GLN A 150 5.30 7.48 -17.22
CA GLN A 150 6.45 8.09 -17.89
C GLN A 150 7.46 7.05 -18.41
N ALA A 151 7.76 6.02 -17.60
CA ALA A 151 8.65 4.94 -18.02
C ALA A 151 8.10 4.21 -19.24
N ALA A 152 6.82 3.85 -19.24
CA ALA A 152 6.15 3.21 -20.37
C ALA A 152 6.11 4.10 -21.63
N ALA A 153 5.95 5.42 -21.47
CA ALA A 153 5.99 6.37 -22.58
C ALA A 153 7.39 6.46 -23.21
N ARG A 154 8.45 6.45 -22.37
CA ARG A 154 9.85 6.45 -22.85
C ARG A 154 10.20 5.18 -23.63
N GLU A 155 9.76 4.01 -23.17
CA GLU A 155 9.97 2.75 -23.88
C GLU A 155 9.32 2.74 -25.25
N ARG A 156 8.11 3.28 -25.40
CA ARG A 156 7.42 3.41 -26.69
C ARG A 156 8.18 4.31 -27.65
N THR A 157 8.67 5.46 -27.20
CA THR A 157 9.44 6.40 -28.03
C THR A 157 10.78 5.83 -28.49
N THR A 158 11.47 5.05 -27.64
CA THR A 158 12.72 4.38 -28.00
C THR A 158 12.49 3.25 -29.00
N SER A 159 11.43 2.47 -28.85
CA SER A 159 11.06 1.42 -29.80
C SER A 159 10.72 1.99 -31.18
N ASP A 160 9.95 3.08 -31.24
CA ASP A 160 9.58 3.75 -32.50
C ASP A 160 10.78 4.33 -33.22
N SER A 161 11.71 4.94 -32.47
CA SER A 161 12.94 5.51 -33.03
C SER A 161 13.86 4.42 -33.60
N SER A 162 13.97 3.28 -32.93
CA SER A 162 14.73 2.11 -33.36
C SER A 162 14.14 1.52 -34.66
N HIS A 163 12.82 1.39 -34.73
CA HIS A 163 12.14 0.89 -35.93
C HIS A 163 12.32 1.83 -37.12
N ARG A 164 12.19 3.15 -36.93
CA ARG A 164 12.43 4.15 -38.00
C ARG A 164 13.85 4.13 -38.51
N ASN A 165 14.83 3.95 -37.63
CA ASN A 165 16.22 3.86 -38.01
C ASN A 165 16.53 2.56 -38.78
N ALA A 166 15.92 1.43 -38.40
CA ALA A 166 16.04 0.18 -39.14
C ALA A 166 15.45 0.26 -40.55
N VAL A 167 14.27 0.90 -40.69
CA VAL A 167 13.64 1.12 -42.00
C VAL A 167 14.49 2.04 -42.89
N ARG A 168 15.07 3.11 -42.33
CA ARG A 168 15.95 4.01 -43.09
C ARG A 168 17.27 3.34 -43.50
N ALA A 169 17.82 2.46 -42.66
CA ALA A 169 19.01 1.71 -43.03
C ALA A 169 18.76 0.75 -44.19
N ASN A 170 17.59 0.10 -44.18
CA ASN A 170 17.22 -0.86 -45.20
C ASN A 170 16.90 -0.19 -46.59
N SER A 171 16.31 1.04 -46.56
CA SER A 171 16.09 1.79 -47.79
C SER A 171 17.37 2.24 -48.47
N ARG A 172 18.39 2.64 -47.68
CA ARG A 172 19.72 3.05 -48.22
C ARG A 172 20.48 1.90 -48.86
N THR A 173 20.37 0.69 -48.30
CA THR A 173 21.02 -0.49 -48.88
C THR A 173 20.37 -0.94 -50.19
N GLY A 174 19.04 -0.73 -50.35
CA GLY A 174 18.33 -0.98 -51.59
C GLY A 174 18.73 -0.06 -52.73
N ASP A 175 18.94 1.24 -52.44
CA ASP A 175 19.34 2.23 -53.47
C ASP A 175 20.77 2.01 -53.96
N ILE A 176 21.67 1.47 -53.15
CA ILE A 176 23.06 1.19 -53.58
C ILE A 176 23.10 -0.06 -54.49
N ALA A 177 22.23 -1.04 -54.27
CA ALA A 177 22.16 -2.23 -55.13
C ALA A 177 21.58 -1.92 -56.50
N ALA A 178 20.68 -0.92 -56.61
CA ALA A 178 20.07 -0.51 -57.90
C ALA A 178 20.99 0.35 -58.78
N ILE A 179 22.14 0.84 -58.29
CA ILE A 179 23.11 1.65 -59.05
C ILE A 179 24.25 0.77 -59.62
N ALA A 180 24.34 -0.50 -59.20
CA ALA A 180 25.44 -1.40 -59.57
C ALA A 180 25.14 -2.32 -60.79
N ASP A 181 23.91 -2.25 -61.31
CA ASP A 181 23.49 -2.89 -62.58
C ASP A 181 23.43 -1.85 -63.72
#